data_901e272d8830825573844cd10076144f
#
_entry.id   901e272d8830825573844cd10076144f
#
_cell.length_a   1.000
_cell.length_b   1.000
_cell.length_c   1.000
_cell.angle_alpha   90.00
_cell.angle_beta   90.00
_cell.angle_gamma   90.00
#
_symmetry.space_group_name_H-M   'P 1'
#
loop_
_entity.id
_entity.type
_entity.pdbx_description
1 polymer ?
#
loop_
_entity_poly.entity_id
_entity_poly.type
_entity_poly.pdbx_seq_one_letter_code
_entity_poly.pdbx_strand_id
1 'polypeptide(L)'
;IKRDLKENYPELYLDAFLNIEARELIKDILKKKHSLLLKDEERLEYVVQETVGLGVIDDILTKHPLVTDISYNATDLTIETPEEKFVYNGEVEEDYIIKIIQKFANAVGKEFTPKSPILDASFSNLRINAVHKVNSPYGTXXXNVNKGYKTSPCFKYR
;
A
#
# COMPACT_ATOMS: atom_id res chain seq x y z
N ILE A 1 13.33 14.00 -1.05
CA ILE A 1 12.00 13.99 -1.66
C ILE A 1 10.96 13.45 -0.68
N LYS A 2 11.07 12.17 -0.31
CA LYS A 2 10.08 11.52 0.58
C LYS A 2 9.87 12.29 1.90
N ARG A 3 10.97 12.65 2.58
CA ARG A 3 10.89 13.39 3.84
C ARG A 3 10.27 14.77 3.64
N ASP A 4 10.63 15.43 2.56
CA ASP A 4 10.09 16.75 2.22
C ASP A 4 8.56 16.70 2.02
N LEU A 5 8.08 15.69 1.28
CA LEU A 5 6.66 15.50 1.07
C LEU A 5 5.93 15.22 2.39
N LYS A 6 6.51 14.36 3.21
CA LYS A 6 5.91 13.97 4.50
C LYS A 6 5.81 15.16 5.46
N GLU A 7 6.84 16.01 5.49
CA GLU A 7 6.89 17.16 6.39
C GLU A 7 6.04 18.35 5.91
N ASN A 8 6.07 18.64 4.61
CA ASN A 8 5.45 19.85 4.07
C ASN A 8 4.06 19.62 3.47
N TYR A 9 3.74 18.37 3.08
CA TYR A 9 2.46 18.04 2.46
C TYR A 9 1.91 16.74 3.04
N PRO A 10 1.75 16.64 4.38
CA PRO A 10 1.45 15.35 5.01
C PRO A 10 0.13 14.72 4.56
N GLU A 11 -0.92 15.52 4.38
CA GLU A 11 -2.21 15.00 3.95
C GLU A 11 -2.17 14.53 2.51
N LEU A 12 -1.55 15.30 1.64
CA LEU A 12 -1.40 14.94 0.24
C LEU A 12 -0.55 13.68 0.08
N TYR A 13 0.53 13.59 0.86
CA TYR A 13 1.41 12.43 0.85
C TYR A 13 0.66 11.15 1.21
N LEU A 14 -0.15 11.19 2.27
CA LEU A 14 -0.95 10.04 2.68
C LEU A 14 -2.04 9.72 1.65
N ASP A 15 -2.73 10.75 1.16
CA ASP A 15 -3.81 10.58 0.20
C ASP A 15 -3.32 9.91 -1.10
N ALA A 16 -2.08 10.17 -1.48
CA ALA A 16 -1.50 9.65 -2.72
C ALA A 16 -1.30 8.12 -2.70
N PHE A 17 -1.36 7.48 -1.54
CA PHE A 17 -1.35 6.01 -1.50
C PHE A 17 -2.61 5.41 -2.12
N LEU A 18 -3.72 6.15 -2.10
CA LEU A 18 -5.01 5.63 -2.56
C LEU A 18 -5.58 6.39 -3.76
N ASN A 19 -5.05 7.58 -4.04
CA ASN A 19 -5.69 8.51 -4.96
C ASN A 19 -4.73 8.93 -6.07
N ILE A 20 -5.09 8.57 -7.30
CA ILE A 20 -4.27 8.90 -8.48
C ILE A 20 -4.18 10.42 -8.67
N GLU A 21 -5.26 11.15 -8.41
CA GLU A 21 -5.25 12.60 -8.54
C GLU A 21 -4.24 13.23 -7.57
N ALA A 22 -4.17 12.71 -6.36
CA ALA A 22 -3.17 13.17 -5.39
C ALA A 22 -1.75 12.88 -5.88
N ARG A 23 -1.53 11.76 -6.57
CA ARG A 23 -0.21 11.45 -7.17
C ARG A 23 0.17 12.45 -8.24
N GLU A 24 -0.80 12.88 -9.06
CA GLU A 24 -0.54 13.89 -10.08
C GLU A 24 -0.15 15.25 -9.46
N LEU A 25 -0.80 15.62 -8.36
CA LEU A 25 -0.41 16.83 -7.62
C LEU A 25 1.01 16.71 -7.06
N ILE A 26 1.38 15.53 -6.55
CA ILE A 26 2.75 15.29 -6.09
C ILE A 26 3.73 15.43 -7.26
N LYS A 27 3.40 14.89 -8.43
CA LYS A 27 4.24 15.05 -9.61
C LYS A 27 4.50 16.52 -9.93
N ASP A 28 3.45 17.34 -9.90
CA ASP A 28 3.57 18.77 -10.17
C ASP A 28 4.49 19.47 -9.15
N ILE A 29 4.33 19.14 -7.87
CA ILE A 29 5.18 19.67 -6.81
C ILE A 29 6.65 19.27 -7.05
N LEU A 30 6.89 18.00 -7.37
CA LEU A 30 8.24 17.50 -7.59
C LEU A 30 8.88 18.12 -8.83
N LYS A 31 8.11 18.33 -9.89
CA LYS A 31 8.60 19.00 -11.10
C LYS A 31 9.09 20.41 -10.78
N LYS A 32 8.32 21.13 -9.96
CA LYS A 32 8.68 22.52 -9.57
C LYS A 32 9.89 22.57 -8.64
N LYS A 33 9.94 21.69 -7.63
CA LYS A 33 11.00 21.71 -6.61
C LYS A 33 12.31 21.06 -7.07
N HIS A 34 12.21 20.06 -7.92
CA HIS A 34 13.38 19.23 -8.31
C HIS A 34 13.53 19.14 -9.82
N SER A 35 13.33 20.26 -10.49
CA SER A 35 13.31 20.33 -11.97
C SER A 35 14.59 19.82 -12.63
N LEU A 36 15.74 20.00 -11.98
CA LEU A 36 17.01 19.52 -12.53
C LEU A 36 17.17 18.01 -12.45
N LEU A 37 16.61 17.40 -11.40
CA LEU A 37 16.71 15.95 -11.15
C LEU A 37 15.59 15.17 -11.83
N LEU A 38 14.44 15.77 -12.04
CA LEU A 38 13.23 15.11 -12.50
C LEU A 38 12.72 15.67 -13.83
N LYS A 39 13.62 15.90 -14.76
CA LYS A 39 13.27 16.38 -16.11
C LYS A 39 12.54 15.32 -16.94
N ASP A 40 12.86 14.07 -16.65
CA ASP A 40 12.36 12.92 -17.39
C ASP A 40 11.08 12.41 -16.74
N GLU A 41 10.02 12.26 -17.52
CA GLU A 41 8.73 11.79 -17.07
C GLU A 41 8.82 10.37 -16.49
N GLU A 42 9.66 9.50 -17.08
CA GLU A 42 9.88 8.15 -16.58
C GLU A 42 10.48 8.15 -15.17
N ARG A 43 11.48 9.03 -14.99
CA ARG A 43 12.14 9.16 -13.68
C ARG A 43 11.17 9.70 -12.64
N LEU A 44 10.35 10.67 -13.02
CA LEU A 44 9.35 11.25 -12.14
C LEU A 44 8.34 10.19 -11.73
N GLU A 45 7.83 9.42 -12.69
CA GLU A 45 6.89 8.33 -12.42
C GLU A 45 7.51 7.30 -11.46
N TYR A 46 8.76 6.92 -11.72
CA TYR A 46 9.48 5.99 -10.85
C TYR A 46 9.56 6.50 -9.42
N VAL A 47 9.92 7.79 -9.24
CA VAL A 47 10.03 8.38 -7.91
C VAL A 47 8.69 8.38 -7.20
N VAL A 48 7.60 8.70 -7.90
CA VAL A 48 6.26 8.69 -7.31
C VAL A 48 5.88 7.26 -6.89
N GLN A 49 6.12 6.28 -7.75
CA GLN A 49 5.82 4.86 -7.42
C GLN A 49 6.64 4.38 -6.22
N GLU A 50 7.92 4.75 -6.16
CA GLU A 50 8.77 4.36 -5.04
C GLU A 50 8.34 5.04 -3.73
N THR A 51 7.78 6.23 -3.83
CA THR A 51 7.43 7.03 -2.65
C THR A 51 6.04 6.67 -2.11
N VAL A 52 5.03 6.60 -2.97
CA VAL A 52 3.64 6.38 -2.54
C VAL A 52 2.95 5.22 -3.24
N GLY A 53 3.60 4.55 -4.18
CA GLY A 53 3.00 3.41 -4.87
C GLY A 53 2.91 2.18 -4.00
N LEU A 54 1.86 1.40 -4.16
CA LEU A 54 1.66 0.14 -3.46
C LEU A 54 1.85 -1.07 -4.39
N GLY A 55 2.50 -0.87 -5.54
CA GLY A 55 2.89 -1.94 -6.44
C GLY A 55 1.72 -2.80 -6.90
N VAL A 56 1.82 -4.11 -6.67
CA VAL A 56 0.79 -5.06 -7.07
C VAL A 56 -0.57 -4.73 -6.46
N ILE A 57 -0.60 -4.13 -5.27
CA ILE A 57 -1.87 -3.73 -4.64
C ILE A 57 -2.55 -2.64 -5.47
N ASP A 58 -1.78 -1.66 -5.98
CA ASP A 58 -2.32 -0.64 -6.87
C ASP A 58 -2.93 -1.26 -8.12
N ASP A 59 -2.24 -2.22 -8.72
CA ASP A 59 -2.73 -2.90 -9.93
C ASP A 59 -4.05 -3.61 -9.66
N ILE A 60 -4.13 -4.31 -8.53
CA ILE A 60 -5.33 -5.03 -8.13
C ILE A 60 -6.48 -4.05 -7.90
N LEU A 61 -6.24 -2.97 -7.17
CA LEU A 61 -7.27 -1.97 -6.87
C LEU A 61 -7.78 -1.29 -8.16
N THR A 62 -6.91 -1.13 -9.14
CA THR A 62 -7.26 -0.53 -10.43
C THR A 62 -8.08 -1.49 -11.30
N LYS A 63 -7.65 -2.75 -11.39
CA LYS A 63 -8.32 -3.77 -12.23
C LYS A 63 -9.61 -4.26 -11.62
N HIS A 64 -9.73 -4.23 -10.30
CA HIS A 64 -10.90 -4.75 -9.58
C HIS A 64 -11.45 -3.66 -8.66
N PRO A 65 -12.19 -2.68 -9.21
CA PRO A 65 -12.66 -1.55 -8.40
C PRO A 65 -13.64 -1.94 -7.29
N LEU A 66 -14.24 -3.13 -7.37
CA LEU A 66 -15.17 -3.62 -6.36
C LEU A 66 -14.49 -4.50 -5.30
N VAL A 67 -13.15 -4.57 -5.30
CA VAL A 67 -12.44 -5.41 -4.32
C VAL A 67 -12.72 -4.93 -2.90
N THR A 68 -13.02 -5.90 -2.03
CA THR A 68 -13.29 -5.64 -0.61
C THR A 68 -12.09 -6.02 0.25
N ASP A 69 -11.41 -7.10 -0.09
CA ASP A 69 -10.26 -7.58 0.66
C ASP A 69 -9.17 -8.08 -0.26
N ILE A 70 -7.94 -7.85 0.16
CA ILE A 70 -6.76 -8.49 -0.42
C ILE A 70 -6.03 -9.12 0.75
N SER A 71 -5.77 -10.41 0.69
CA SER A 71 -5.06 -11.12 1.75
C SER A 71 -3.87 -11.89 1.20
N TYR A 72 -2.83 -11.97 1.99
CA TYR A 72 -1.59 -12.65 1.64
C TYR A 72 -1.22 -13.62 2.75
N ASN A 73 -0.93 -14.86 2.38
CA ASN A 73 -0.66 -15.94 3.33
C ASN A 73 0.77 -16.47 3.23
N ALA A 74 1.69 -15.64 2.78
CA ALA A 74 3.11 -15.94 2.54
C ALA A 74 3.35 -16.68 1.21
N THR A 75 2.31 -17.15 0.56
CA THR A 75 2.40 -17.86 -0.73
C THR A 75 1.50 -17.22 -1.77
N ASP A 76 0.22 -17.11 -1.42
CA ASP A 76 -0.82 -16.68 -2.33
C ASP A 76 -1.37 -15.33 -1.93
N LEU A 77 -1.59 -14.51 -2.93
CA LEU A 77 -2.31 -13.24 -2.79
C LEU A 77 -3.75 -13.49 -3.26
N THR A 78 -4.68 -13.41 -2.35
CA THR A 78 -6.09 -13.69 -2.61
C THR A 78 -6.88 -12.40 -2.68
N ILE A 79 -7.74 -12.28 -3.67
CA ILE A 79 -8.57 -11.12 -3.92
C ILE A 79 -10.02 -11.51 -3.68
N GLU A 80 -10.73 -10.68 -2.93
CA GLU A 80 -12.14 -10.92 -2.62
C GLU A 80 -12.97 -9.71 -3.04
N THR A 81 -14.06 -9.97 -3.73
CA THR A 81 -15.06 -8.97 -4.12
C THR A 81 -16.42 -9.44 -3.57
N PRO A 82 -17.48 -8.62 -3.66
CA PRO A 82 -18.80 -9.10 -3.21
C PRO A 82 -19.31 -10.34 -3.95
N GLU A 83 -18.79 -10.60 -5.14
CA GLU A 83 -19.29 -11.68 -5.99
C GLU A 83 -18.39 -12.91 -6.04
N GLU A 84 -17.10 -12.75 -5.81
CA GLU A 84 -16.16 -13.86 -5.99
C GLU A 84 -14.89 -13.70 -5.15
N LYS A 85 -14.19 -14.80 -5.02
CA LYS A 85 -12.89 -14.85 -4.36
C LYS A 85 -11.95 -15.66 -5.25
N PHE A 86 -10.77 -15.13 -5.52
CA PHE A 86 -9.80 -15.80 -6.41
C PHE A 86 -8.37 -15.45 -6.03
N VAL A 87 -7.44 -16.28 -6.50
CA VAL A 87 -6.02 -16.08 -6.26
C VAL A 87 -5.43 -15.23 -7.40
N TYR A 88 -4.62 -14.26 -7.03
CA TYR A 88 -3.91 -13.41 -8.00
C TYR A 88 -3.02 -14.28 -8.90
N ASN A 89 -3.13 -14.08 -10.18
CA ASN A 89 -2.41 -14.88 -11.18
C ASN A 89 -1.04 -14.29 -11.49
N GLY A 90 -0.19 -14.23 -10.49
CA GLY A 90 1.17 -13.73 -10.65
C GLY A 90 2.00 -14.15 -9.46
N GLU A 91 3.31 -14.19 -9.64
CA GLU A 91 4.20 -14.51 -8.53
C GLU A 91 4.44 -13.27 -7.70
N VAL A 92 4.27 -13.40 -6.40
CA VAL A 92 4.46 -12.30 -5.46
C VAL A 92 5.35 -12.81 -4.32
N GLU A 93 6.54 -12.26 -4.25
CA GLU A 93 7.49 -12.67 -3.21
C GLU A 93 7.16 -12.03 -1.88
N GLU A 94 7.41 -12.77 -0.81
CA GLU A 94 7.15 -12.33 0.56
C GLU A 94 7.87 -11.03 0.90
N ASP A 95 9.14 -10.90 0.53
CA ASP A 95 9.91 -9.70 0.84
C ASP A 95 9.35 -8.47 0.11
N TYR A 96 8.80 -8.66 -1.07
CA TYR A 96 8.14 -7.58 -1.82
C TYR A 96 6.88 -7.09 -1.06
N ILE A 97 6.07 -8.02 -0.57
CA ILE A 97 4.87 -7.66 0.21
C ILE A 97 5.28 -6.96 1.52
N ILE A 98 6.30 -7.47 2.19
CA ILE A 98 6.81 -6.84 3.42
C ILE A 98 7.20 -5.38 3.14
N LYS A 99 7.89 -5.11 2.02
CA LYS A 99 8.29 -3.74 1.67
C LYS A 99 7.08 -2.83 1.45
N ILE A 100 6.03 -3.33 0.80
CA ILE A 100 4.80 -2.57 0.61
C ILE A 100 4.16 -2.22 1.96
N ILE A 101 4.06 -3.22 2.84
CA ILE A 101 3.49 -3.03 4.18
C ILE A 101 4.33 -2.01 4.98
N GLN A 102 5.65 -2.13 4.93
CA GLN A 102 6.57 -1.19 5.60
C GLN A 102 6.39 0.23 5.08
N LYS A 103 6.25 0.38 3.77
CA LYS A 103 6.05 1.70 3.15
C LYS A 103 4.79 2.36 3.70
N PHE A 104 3.69 1.62 3.74
CA PHE A 104 2.43 2.11 4.29
C PHE A 104 2.55 2.43 5.78
N ALA A 105 3.13 1.51 6.56
CA ALA A 105 3.30 1.69 8.00
C ALA A 105 4.07 2.99 8.29
N ASN A 106 5.20 3.18 7.62
CA ASN A 106 6.02 4.38 7.79
C ASN A 106 5.25 5.65 7.42
N ALA A 107 4.40 5.58 6.40
CA ALA A 107 3.61 6.73 5.98
C ALA A 107 2.62 7.17 7.07
N VAL A 108 2.04 6.22 7.79
CA VAL A 108 1.08 6.53 8.88
C VAL A 108 1.75 6.62 10.25
N GLY A 109 3.08 6.70 10.28
CA GLY A 109 3.84 6.89 11.53
C GLY A 109 3.98 5.65 12.38
N LYS A 110 3.91 4.47 11.76
CA LYS A 110 4.05 3.19 12.46
C LYS A 110 5.24 2.41 11.91
N GLU A 111 5.55 1.29 12.55
CA GLU A 111 6.64 0.41 12.13
C GLU A 111 6.11 -0.99 11.81
N PHE A 112 6.77 -1.65 10.88
CA PHE A 112 6.53 -3.06 10.59
C PHE A 112 7.90 -3.71 10.37
N THR A 113 8.44 -4.30 11.41
CA THR A 113 9.82 -4.80 11.44
C THR A 113 9.85 -6.09 12.28
N PRO A 114 10.95 -6.84 12.26
CA PRO A 114 11.09 -7.96 13.20
C PRO A 114 10.93 -7.58 14.68
N LYS A 115 11.24 -6.34 15.04
CA LYS A 115 11.07 -5.87 16.43
C LYS A 115 9.65 -5.37 16.71
N SER A 116 8.93 -4.93 15.66
CA SER A 116 7.53 -4.51 15.75
C SER A 116 6.74 -5.31 14.71
N PRO A 117 6.49 -6.58 14.99
CA PRO A 117 6.05 -7.52 13.95
C PRO A 117 4.55 -7.52 13.66
N ILE A 118 3.77 -6.75 14.39
CA ILE A 118 2.32 -6.70 14.18
C ILE A 118 1.94 -5.28 13.77
N LEU A 119 1.22 -5.17 12.67
CA LEU A 119 0.71 -3.89 12.18
C LEU A 119 -0.81 -3.91 12.13
N ASP A 120 -1.42 -2.90 12.72
CA ASP A 120 -2.82 -2.59 12.48
C ASP A 120 -2.84 -1.09 12.21
N ALA A 121 -3.09 -0.73 10.97
CA ALA A 121 -3.01 0.66 10.54
C ALA A 121 -4.13 0.95 9.56
N SER A 122 -4.66 2.17 9.63
CA SER A 122 -5.68 2.59 8.69
C SER A 122 -5.47 4.03 8.28
N PHE A 123 -5.90 4.33 7.07
CA PHE A 123 -5.96 5.68 6.55
C PHE A 123 -7.09 5.75 5.54
N SER A 124 -8.00 6.70 5.74
CA SER A 124 -9.17 6.83 4.88
C SER A 124 -9.98 5.52 4.89
N ASN A 125 -10.26 4.96 3.74
CA ASN A 125 -11.01 3.70 3.62
C ASN A 125 -10.11 2.48 3.46
N LEU A 126 -8.80 2.63 3.67
CA LEU A 126 -7.86 1.51 3.61
C LEU A 126 -7.46 1.09 5.02
N ARG A 127 -7.49 -0.19 5.27
CA ARG A 127 -6.98 -0.75 6.52
C ARG A 127 -6.04 -1.91 6.20
N ILE A 128 -4.89 -1.91 6.85
CA ILE A 128 -3.90 -2.98 6.70
C ILE A 128 -3.66 -3.62 8.07
N ASN A 129 -3.86 -4.93 8.14
CA ASN A 129 -3.48 -5.75 9.28
C ASN A 129 -2.43 -6.72 8.79
N ALA A 130 -1.30 -6.78 9.47
CA ALA A 130 -0.22 -7.66 9.04
C ALA A 130 0.52 -8.25 10.22
N VAL A 131 1.03 -9.48 10.04
CA VAL A 131 1.90 -10.14 11.00
C VAL A 131 3.18 -10.49 10.26
N HIS A 132 4.31 -10.01 10.76
CA HIS A 132 5.62 -10.26 10.16
C HIS A 132 6.01 -11.74 10.32
N LYS A 133 6.74 -12.26 9.36
CA LYS A 133 7.15 -13.67 9.33
C LYS A 133 7.86 -14.14 10.59
N VAL A 134 8.51 -13.27 11.34
CA VAL A 134 9.18 -13.65 12.59
C VAL A 134 8.19 -14.11 13.66
N ASN A 135 6.93 -13.72 13.56
CA ASN A 135 5.89 -14.10 14.51
C ASN A 135 4.82 -15.00 13.89
N SER A 136 5.05 -15.46 12.68
CA SER A 136 4.09 -16.32 11.98
C SER A 136 4.80 -17.60 11.54
N PRO A 137 4.37 -18.77 11.98
CA PRO A 137 5.02 -20.02 11.57
C PRO A 137 4.92 -20.32 10.09
N TYR A 138 4.01 -19.64 9.39
CA TYR A 138 3.76 -19.88 7.97
C TYR A 138 4.18 -18.69 7.09
N GLY A 139 4.91 -17.72 7.65
CA GLY A 139 5.34 -16.53 6.93
C GLY A 139 4.43 -15.32 7.17
N THR A 140 4.65 -14.28 6.43
CA THR A 140 3.94 -13.02 6.64
C THR A 140 2.46 -13.10 6.29
N UNK A 141 1.62 -12.68 6.99
CA UNK A 141 0.34 -12.80 6.81
C UNK A 141 -0.21 -11.58 6.48
N UNK A 142 -0.69 -11.47 5.69
CA UNK A 142 -1.11 -10.69 5.48
C UNK A 142 -1.93 -10.38 5.74
N UNK A 143 -2.04 -9.53 6.17
CA UNK A 143 -2.75 -9.22 6.39
C UNK A 143 -3.61 -8.96 5.60
N ASN A 144 -4.45 -8.29 5.77
CA ASN A 144 -5.52 -7.91 4.85
C ASN A 144 -5.32 -6.45 4.43
N VAL A 145 -5.32 -6.22 3.17
CA VAL A 145 -5.44 -4.87 2.62
C VAL A 145 -6.91 -4.71 2.25
N ASN A 146 -7.58 -3.83 2.95
CA ASN A 146 -9.02 -3.71 2.89
C ASN A 146 -9.39 -2.29 2.46
N LYS A 147 -10.15 -2.17 1.39
CA LYS A 147 -10.57 -0.88 0.87
C LYS A 147 -11.75 -0.28 1.66
N GLY A 148 -12.25 -1.01 2.64
CA GLY A 148 -13.15 -0.44 3.64
C GLY A 148 -14.50 0.02 3.17
N TYR A 149 -15.24 -0.83 2.52
CA TYR A 149 -16.66 -0.54 2.38
C TYR A 149 -17.27 -0.64 3.77
N LYS A 150 -17.96 0.42 4.16
CA LYS A 150 -18.50 0.57 5.50
C LYS A 150 -19.42 -0.56 5.95
N THR A 151 -19.85 -1.36 5.02
CA THR A 151 -20.88 -2.38 5.27
C THR A 151 -20.35 -3.78 5.47
N SER A 152 -19.05 -3.99 5.38
CA SER A 152 -18.53 -5.34 5.50
C SER A 152 -18.04 -5.61 6.92
N PRO A 153 -18.75 -6.41 7.68
CA PRO A 153 -18.34 -6.75 9.05
C PRO A 153 -17.10 -7.64 9.10
N CYS A 154 -16.75 -8.23 7.99
CA CYS A 154 -15.56 -9.10 7.89
C CYS A 154 -14.29 -8.40 8.35
N PHE A 155 -14.24 -7.11 8.16
CA PHE A 155 -13.05 -6.33 8.43
C PHE A 155 -12.77 -6.13 9.91
N LYS A 156 -13.77 -6.32 10.73
CA LYS A 156 -13.62 -6.13 12.17
C LYS A 156 -12.90 -7.29 12.84
N TYR A 157 -12.83 -8.44 12.18
CA TYR A 157 -12.46 -9.68 12.83
C TYR A 157 -11.33 -10.44 12.16
N ARG A 158 -10.70 -9.86 11.16
CA ARG A 158 -9.60 -10.54 10.46
C ARG A 158 -8.25 -9.92 10.71
#